data_940c689742a0eafb521eb85688c47af8
#
_entry.id   940c689742a0eafb521eb85688c47af8
#
_cell.length_a   1.000
_cell.length_b   1.000
_cell.length_c   1.000
_cell.angle_alpha   90.00
_cell.angle_beta   90.00
_cell.angle_gamma   90.00
#
_symmetry.space_group_name_H-M   'P 1'
#
loop_
_entity.id
_entity.type
_entity.pdbx_description
1 polymer ?
#
loop_
_entity_poly.entity_id
_entity_poly.type
_entity_poly.pdbx_seq_one_letter_code
_entity_poly.pdbx_strand_id
1 'polypeptide(L)'
;ENGHFRVGVGYIDPYLYYYGAVSPLKGLEVDGHITEHLGIPTTGPGWENYGNNKDKYIGLKYQFLREGKYWPALALGIMDPQGTRLYAGQYLAASKQIFPFDFTIGLGNGRFGKVPLPASDETIKLEIFQDPSQWLSDAQFFGGVEFHPTPKLSFMVEYNPIKYEIQTSGEVH
;
A
#
# COMPACT_ATOMS: atom_id res chain seq x y z
N GLU A 1 6.24 17.34 0.19
CA GLU A 1 6.31 18.27 -0.95
C GLU A 1 4.97 18.28 -1.67
N ASN A 2 4.58 19.41 -2.30
CA ASN A 2 3.32 19.54 -3.02
C ASN A 2 3.59 19.52 -4.53
N GLY A 3 2.62 19.04 -5.33
CA GLY A 3 2.69 19.12 -6.79
C GLY A 3 3.63 18.09 -7.43
N HIS A 4 4.08 17.08 -6.69
CA HIS A 4 4.85 15.98 -7.25
C HIS A 4 3.93 14.90 -7.82
N PHE A 5 4.32 14.36 -8.97
CA PHE A 5 3.69 13.16 -9.52
C PHE A 5 4.77 12.15 -9.91
N ARG A 6 4.43 10.89 -9.87
CA ARG A 6 5.25 9.77 -10.33
C ARG A 6 4.39 8.88 -11.20
N VAL A 7 4.94 8.40 -12.29
CA VAL A 7 4.32 7.37 -13.13
C VAL A 7 5.38 6.37 -13.52
N GLY A 8 4.98 5.14 -13.73
CA GLY A 8 5.89 4.11 -14.16
C GLY A 8 5.17 2.87 -14.67
N VAL A 9 5.95 2.02 -15.33
CA VAL A 9 5.56 0.71 -15.77
C VAL A 9 6.62 -0.28 -15.34
N GLY A 10 6.20 -1.46 -14.90
CA GLY A 10 7.07 -2.55 -14.53
C GLY A 10 6.56 -3.87 -15.10
N TYR A 11 7.47 -4.79 -15.36
CA TYR A 11 7.15 -6.13 -15.83
C TYR A 11 7.91 -7.17 -15.01
N ILE A 12 7.15 -8.13 -14.48
CA ILE A 12 7.67 -9.35 -13.87
C ILE A 12 6.74 -10.47 -14.33
N ASP A 13 7.26 -11.39 -15.17
CA ASP A 13 6.45 -12.49 -15.74
C ASP A 13 5.64 -13.23 -14.67
N PRO A 14 4.33 -13.39 -14.85
CA PRO A 14 3.48 -12.99 -15.98
C PRO A 14 2.76 -11.63 -15.76
N TYR A 15 3.24 -10.75 -14.89
CA TYR A 15 2.55 -9.53 -14.49
C TYR A 15 3.13 -8.27 -15.14
N LEU A 16 2.23 -7.41 -15.63
CA LEU A 16 2.54 -6.07 -16.12
C LEU A 16 1.88 -5.03 -15.20
N TYR A 17 2.68 -4.09 -14.69
CA TYR A 17 2.24 -3.08 -13.75
C TYR A 17 2.28 -1.69 -14.35
N TYR A 18 1.18 -0.95 -14.22
CA TYR A 18 1.11 0.48 -14.47
C TYR A 18 0.83 1.17 -13.14
N TYR A 19 1.65 2.11 -12.75
CA TYR A 19 1.44 2.81 -11.50
C TYR A 19 1.56 4.32 -11.65
N GLY A 20 0.84 5.05 -10.79
CA GLY A 20 0.92 6.48 -10.66
C GLY A 20 0.73 6.93 -9.24
N ALA A 21 1.36 8.03 -8.87
CA ALA A 21 1.15 8.68 -7.59
C ALA A 21 1.20 10.20 -7.76
N VAL A 22 0.39 10.91 -6.99
CA VAL A 22 0.34 12.36 -6.97
C VAL A 22 0.24 12.87 -5.53
N SER A 23 0.96 13.97 -5.23
CA SER A 23 0.87 14.67 -3.96
C SER A 23 0.18 16.02 -4.17
N PRO A 24 -1.17 16.05 -4.22
CA PRO A 24 -1.91 17.27 -4.58
C PRO A 24 -1.86 18.33 -3.48
N LEU A 25 -1.75 17.88 -2.24
CA LEU A 25 -1.70 18.74 -1.06
C LEU A 25 -0.54 18.32 -0.15
N LYS A 26 -0.13 19.23 0.71
CA LYS A 26 0.95 18.98 1.66
C LYS A 26 0.57 17.88 2.65
N GLY A 27 1.35 16.82 2.66
CA GLY A 27 1.11 15.63 3.48
C GLY A 27 0.15 14.60 2.89
N LEU A 28 -0.53 14.92 1.77
CA LEU A 28 -1.44 13.98 1.10
C LEU A 28 -0.76 13.38 -0.13
N GLU A 29 -0.75 12.07 -0.22
CA GLU A 29 -0.37 11.31 -1.40
C GLU A 29 -1.55 10.40 -1.81
N VAL A 30 -1.86 10.40 -3.08
CA VAL A 30 -2.81 9.48 -3.72
C VAL A 30 -2.02 8.67 -4.72
N ASP A 31 -2.13 7.36 -4.62
CA ASP A 31 -1.47 6.44 -5.55
C ASP A 31 -2.47 5.43 -6.11
N GLY A 32 -2.10 4.83 -7.22
CA GLY A 32 -2.87 3.78 -7.83
C GLY A 32 -2.02 2.95 -8.77
N HIS A 33 -2.45 1.71 -8.98
CA HIS A 33 -1.86 0.87 -9.99
C HIS A 33 -2.90 -0.04 -10.64
N ILE A 34 -2.55 -0.50 -11.84
CA ILE A 34 -3.24 -1.57 -12.55
C ILE A 34 -2.24 -2.69 -12.70
N THR A 35 -2.58 -3.86 -12.22
CA THR A 35 -1.83 -5.10 -12.42
C THR A 35 -2.54 -5.93 -13.46
N GLU A 36 -1.88 -6.20 -14.58
CA GLU A 36 -2.40 -7.04 -15.66
C GLU A 36 -1.71 -8.40 -15.63
N HIS A 37 -2.49 -9.47 -15.58
CA HIS A 37 -2.00 -10.85 -15.65
C HIS A 37 -1.98 -11.30 -17.12
N LEU A 38 -0.82 -11.23 -17.74
CA LEU A 38 -0.64 -11.55 -19.15
C LEU A 38 -0.95 -13.03 -19.44
N GLY A 39 -1.69 -13.27 -20.52
CA GLY A 39 -2.08 -14.62 -20.94
C GLY A 39 -3.27 -15.20 -20.19
N ILE A 40 -3.82 -14.52 -19.19
CA ILE A 40 -5.06 -14.91 -18.52
C ILE A 40 -6.18 -13.97 -18.98
N PRO A 41 -7.08 -14.39 -19.88
CA PRO A 41 -8.17 -13.53 -20.33
C PRO A 41 -9.18 -13.27 -19.21
N THR A 42 -9.75 -12.07 -19.20
CA THR A 42 -10.90 -11.78 -18.35
C THR A 42 -12.09 -12.58 -18.83
N THR A 43 -12.79 -13.26 -17.92
CA THR A 43 -13.96 -14.10 -18.20
C THR A 43 -15.21 -13.50 -17.59
N GLY A 44 -16.35 -13.76 -18.23
CA GLY A 44 -17.68 -13.36 -17.74
C GLY A 44 -18.50 -12.60 -18.79
N PRO A 45 -19.83 -12.59 -18.65
CA PRO A 45 -20.73 -11.89 -19.57
C PRO A 45 -20.41 -10.40 -19.67
N GLY A 46 -20.19 -9.90 -20.89
CA GLY A 46 -19.87 -8.49 -21.16
C GLY A 46 -18.37 -8.15 -21.08
N TRP A 47 -17.51 -9.13 -20.81
CA TRP A 47 -16.05 -8.93 -20.70
C TRP A 47 -15.26 -9.59 -21.81
N GLU A 48 -15.92 -10.16 -22.84
CA GLU A 48 -15.34 -10.99 -23.88
C GLU A 48 -14.21 -10.32 -24.67
N ASN A 49 -14.18 -8.99 -24.73
CA ASN A 49 -13.17 -8.20 -25.41
C ASN A 49 -12.30 -7.35 -24.50
N TYR A 50 -12.32 -7.60 -23.21
CA TYR A 50 -11.58 -6.78 -22.23
C TYR A 50 -10.06 -7.05 -22.22
N GLY A 51 -9.65 -8.18 -22.83
CA GLY A 51 -8.25 -8.63 -22.85
C GLY A 51 -7.87 -9.41 -21.60
N ASN A 52 -6.65 -9.23 -21.14
CA ASN A 52 -6.16 -9.94 -19.96
C ASN A 52 -6.85 -9.47 -18.66
N ASN A 53 -6.84 -10.36 -17.68
CA ASN A 53 -7.35 -10.04 -16.36
C ASN A 53 -6.54 -8.89 -15.70
N LYS A 54 -7.25 -7.95 -15.09
CA LYS A 54 -6.67 -6.74 -14.50
C LYS A 54 -7.24 -6.51 -13.11
N ASP A 55 -6.35 -6.28 -12.18
CA ASP A 55 -6.69 -5.75 -10.86
C ASP A 55 -6.36 -4.26 -10.79
N LYS A 56 -7.22 -3.50 -10.14
CA LYS A 56 -7.10 -2.04 -9.97
C LYS A 56 -7.00 -1.72 -8.50
N TYR A 57 -5.98 -0.97 -8.17
CA TYR A 57 -5.71 -0.52 -6.82
C TYR A 57 -5.74 1.01 -6.76
N ILE A 58 -6.26 1.53 -5.65
CA ILE A 58 -6.11 2.92 -5.26
C ILE A 58 -5.64 2.99 -3.81
N GLY A 59 -4.70 3.88 -3.53
CA GLY A 59 -4.15 4.12 -2.20
C GLY A 59 -4.22 5.59 -1.82
N LEU A 60 -4.26 5.84 -0.52
CA LEU A 60 -4.27 7.16 0.07
C LEU A 60 -3.40 7.17 1.32
N LYS A 61 -2.45 8.11 1.37
CA LYS A 61 -1.59 8.31 2.54
C LYS A 61 -1.66 9.77 2.98
N TYR A 62 -1.93 9.97 4.25
CA TYR A 62 -1.99 11.30 4.83
C TYR A 62 -1.05 11.44 6.03
N GLN A 63 -0.05 12.30 5.88
CA GLN A 63 0.83 12.70 6.96
C GLN A 63 0.18 13.84 7.76
N PHE A 64 -0.41 13.51 8.90
CA PHE A 64 -1.11 14.46 9.74
C PHE A 64 -0.22 15.13 10.77
N LEU A 65 0.95 14.55 11.10
CA LEU A 65 1.98 15.18 11.93
C LEU A 65 3.31 15.16 11.18
N ARG A 66 3.94 16.32 11.07
CA ARG A 66 5.28 16.43 10.50
C ARG A 66 6.33 16.12 11.52
N GLU A 67 7.43 15.58 11.04
CA GLU A 67 8.62 15.44 11.84
C GLU A 67 9.10 16.79 12.40
N GLY A 68 9.39 16.80 13.69
CA GLY A 68 10.02 17.90 14.38
C GLY A 68 11.29 17.45 15.09
N LYS A 69 11.91 18.34 15.83
CA LYS A 69 13.14 18.03 16.57
C LYS A 69 12.98 16.80 17.49
N TYR A 70 11.87 16.69 18.19
CA TYR A 70 11.62 15.66 19.21
C TYR A 70 10.50 14.67 18.79
N TRP A 71 9.67 15.02 17.82
CA TRP A 71 8.50 14.26 17.42
C TRP A 71 8.73 13.57 16.07
N PRO A 72 8.30 12.31 15.91
CA PRO A 72 8.30 11.66 14.61
C PRO A 72 7.25 12.28 13.68
N ALA A 73 7.40 12.08 12.40
CA ALA A 73 6.31 12.19 11.45
C ALA A 73 5.28 11.10 11.72
N LEU A 74 3.98 11.43 11.64
CA LEU A 74 2.91 10.43 11.73
C LEU A 74 2.04 10.45 10.48
N ALA A 75 1.74 9.28 9.96
CA ALA A 75 0.94 9.10 8.76
C ALA A 75 -0.08 7.98 8.94
N LEU A 76 -1.25 8.18 8.32
CA LEU A 76 -2.28 7.17 8.11
C LEU A 76 -2.25 6.78 6.63
N GLY A 77 -2.27 5.48 6.34
CA GLY A 77 -2.43 4.95 4.99
C GLY A 77 -3.66 4.08 4.87
N ILE A 78 -4.33 4.20 3.75
CA ILE A 78 -5.50 3.41 3.35
C ILE A 78 -5.20 2.87 1.97
N MET A 79 -5.22 1.57 1.83
CA MET A 79 -4.87 0.85 0.62
C MET A 79 -6.08 0.05 0.16
N ASP A 80 -6.41 0.13 -1.12
CA ASP A 80 -7.41 -0.69 -1.79
C ASP A 80 -8.73 -0.80 -1.00
N PRO A 81 -9.42 0.33 -0.74
CA PRO A 81 -10.57 0.36 0.17
C PRO A 81 -11.86 -0.24 -0.42
N GLN A 82 -11.87 -0.58 -1.71
CA GLN A 82 -13.05 -1.05 -2.44
C GLN A 82 -12.65 -2.02 -3.57
N GLY A 83 -13.59 -2.85 -4.01
CA GLY A 83 -13.41 -3.81 -5.09
C GLY A 83 -12.89 -5.16 -4.61
N THR A 84 -11.99 -5.74 -5.35
CA THR A 84 -11.37 -7.05 -5.01
C THR A 84 -10.64 -7.01 -3.67
N ARG A 85 -10.07 -5.86 -3.34
CA ARG A 85 -9.32 -5.61 -2.11
C ARG A 85 -8.16 -6.59 -1.91
N LEU A 86 -7.55 -7.05 -3.00
CA LEU A 86 -6.40 -7.95 -2.95
C LEU A 86 -5.21 -7.36 -2.19
N TYR A 87 -5.06 -6.04 -2.26
CA TYR A 87 -4.00 -5.30 -1.59
C TYR A 87 -4.51 -4.47 -0.42
N ALA A 88 -5.75 -4.75 0.04
CA ALA A 88 -6.38 -3.94 1.08
C ALA A 88 -5.60 -3.97 2.38
N GLY A 89 -5.45 -2.79 2.96
CA GLY A 89 -4.81 -2.61 4.25
C GLY A 89 -4.95 -1.17 4.74
N GLN A 90 -4.92 -1.01 6.03
CA GLN A 90 -4.90 0.31 6.66
C GLN A 90 -3.82 0.31 7.71
N TYR A 91 -3.05 1.38 7.78
CA TYR A 91 -1.91 1.43 8.67
C TYR A 91 -1.70 2.82 9.26
N LEU A 92 -1.12 2.83 10.44
CA LEU A 92 -0.50 3.99 11.07
C LEU A 92 1.02 3.79 11.04
N ALA A 93 1.75 4.83 10.68
CA ALA A 93 3.21 4.79 10.65
C ALA A 93 3.80 6.02 11.33
N ALA A 94 4.91 5.80 12.03
CA ALA A 94 5.75 6.83 12.61
C ALA A 94 7.14 6.74 12.00
N SER A 95 7.69 7.87 11.54
CA SER A 95 9.03 7.93 10.96
C SER A 95 9.84 9.05 11.59
N LYS A 96 11.12 8.75 11.85
CA LYS A 96 12.06 9.69 12.49
C LYS A 96 13.43 9.60 11.88
N GLN A 97 13.93 10.73 11.39
CA GLN A 97 15.32 10.86 10.97
C GLN A 97 16.22 11.21 12.16
N ILE A 98 17.23 10.40 12.38
CA ILE A 98 18.34 10.65 13.30
C ILE A 98 19.60 10.39 12.51
N PHE A 99 20.04 11.42 11.78
CA PHE A 99 21.16 11.29 10.85
C PHE A 99 22.33 10.49 11.43
N PRO A 100 22.88 9.51 10.71
CA PRO A 100 22.61 9.16 9.30
C PRO A 100 21.53 8.09 9.09
N PHE A 101 20.65 7.89 10.05
CA PHE A 101 19.60 6.87 10.00
C PHE A 101 18.21 7.49 9.85
N ASP A 102 17.35 6.80 9.07
CA ASP A 102 15.91 7.00 9.04
C ASP A 102 15.22 5.76 9.61
N PHE A 103 14.39 5.95 10.63
CA PHE A 103 13.64 4.90 11.29
C PHE A 103 12.17 5.02 10.93
N THR A 104 11.54 3.91 10.59
CA THR A 104 10.10 3.82 10.41
C THR A 104 9.57 2.62 11.18
N ILE A 105 8.47 2.82 11.91
CA ILE A 105 7.69 1.75 12.54
C ILE A 105 6.22 2.00 12.24
N GLY A 106 5.47 0.93 12.03
CA GLY A 106 4.04 1.02 11.76
C GLY A 106 3.27 -0.16 12.32
N LEU A 107 1.97 0.01 12.32
CA LEU A 107 0.98 -0.99 12.68
C LEU A 107 -0.11 -0.98 11.63
N GLY A 108 -0.48 -2.14 11.08
CA GLY A 108 -1.49 -2.21 10.03
C GLY A 108 -2.22 -3.54 9.98
N ASN A 109 -3.45 -3.50 9.46
CA ASN A 109 -4.29 -4.66 9.22
C ASN A 109 -4.28 -5.08 7.72
N GLY A 110 -5.10 -6.04 7.37
CA GLY A 110 -5.22 -6.54 6.00
C GLY A 110 -3.90 -7.05 5.46
N ARG A 111 -3.35 -6.40 4.43
CA ARG A 111 -2.05 -6.76 3.85
C ARG A 111 -0.91 -6.79 4.89
N PHE A 112 -0.94 -5.90 5.87
CA PHE A 112 0.02 -5.86 6.98
C PHE A 112 -0.46 -6.60 8.22
N GLY A 113 -1.64 -7.22 8.17
CA GLY A 113 -2.29 -7.82 9.34
C GLY A 113 -2.24 -9.34 9.38
N LYS A 114 -2.93 -9.88 10.36
CA LYS A 114 -3.05 -11.32 10.59
C LYS A 114 -3.91 -12.00 9.54
N VAL A 115 -4.93 -11.29 9.06
CA VAL A 115 -5.92 -11.81 8.09
C VAL A 115 -6.13 -10.82 6.94
N PRO A 116 -6.35 -11.32 5.71
CA PRO A 116 -6.75 -10.49 4.58
C PRO A 116 -8.11 -9.82 4.85
N LEU A 117 -8.32 -8.65 4.28
CA LEU A 117 -9.62 -7.99 4.31
C LEU A 117 -10.52 -8.55 3.20
N PRO A 118 -11.82 -8.74 3.47
CA PRO A 118 -12.76 -9.28 2.48
C PRO A 118 -13.01 -8.29 1.34
N ALA A 119 -13.36 -8.80 0.16
CA ALA A 119 -13.81 -7.99 -0.97
C ALA A 119 -15.01 -7.12 -0.60
N SER A 120 -15.16 -5.98 -1.26
CA SER A 120 -16.27 -5.05 -1.04
C SER A 120 -16.53 -4.22 -2.30
N ASP A 121 -17.52 -4.63 -3.09
CA ASP A 121 -17.86 -3.96 -4.35
C ASP A 121 -18.82 -2.78 -4.15
N GLU A 122 -19.62 -2.79 -3.08
CA GLU A 122 -20.71 -1.82 -2.88
C GLU A 122 -20.26 -0.58 -2.12
N THR A 123 -19.31 -0.70 -1.19
CA THR A 123 -18.94 0.42 -0.31
C THR A 123 -17.44 0.47 -0.04
N ILE A 124 -16.94 1.70 0.13
CA ILE A 124 -15.59 1.93 0.67
C ILE A 124 -15.55 1.46 2.13
N LYS A 125 -14.60 0.60 2.45
CA LYS A 125 -14.40 0.08 3.82
C LYS A 125 -13.19 0.74 4.47
N LEU A 126 -13.44 1.27 5.66
CA LEU A 126 -12.44 1.96 6.48
C LEU A 126 -12.48 1.37 7.90
N GLU A 127 -11.99 0.16 8.05
CA GLU A 127 -12.06 -0.65 9.28
C GLU A 127 -11.45 0.08 10.48
N ILE A 128 -10.37 0.82 10.27
CA ILE A 128 -9.72 1.63 11.32
C ILE A 128 -10.67 2.63 12.00
N PHE A 129 -11.71 3.09 11.27
CA PHE A 129 -12.70 4.02 11.79
C PHE A 129 -14.03 3.33 12.14
N GLN A 130 -14.38 2.25 11.45
CA GLN A 130 -15.64 1.52 11.64
C GLN A 130 -15.60 0.58 12.85
N ASP A 131 -14.48 -0.13 13.03
CA ASP A 131 -14.23 -1.01 14.17
C ASP A 131 -12.75 -0.94 14.59
N PRO A 132 -12.37 0.11 15.34
CA PRO A 132 -10.97 0.28 15.77
C PRO A 132 -10.46 -0.87 16.65
N SER A 133 -11.34 -1.53 17.40
CA SER A 133 -10.96 -2.63 18.29
C SER A 133 -10.57 -3.87 17.48
N GLN A 134 -11.37 -4.22 16.50
CA GLN A 134 -11.06 -5.32 15.59
C GLN A 134 -9.84 -4.99 14.74
N TRP A 135 -9.76 -3.76 14.21
CA TRP A 135 -8.59 -3.30 13.45
C TRP A 135 -7.30 -3.51 14.26
N LEU A 136 -7.29 -3.09 15.54
CA LEU A 136 -6.12 -3.23 16.41
C LEU A 136 -5.81 -4.71 16.73
N SER A 137 -6.83 -5.53 16.90
CA SER A 137 -6.68 -6.97 17.13
C SER A 137 -6.02 -7.69 15.97
N ASP A 138 -6.35 -7.28 14.73
CA ASP A 138 -5.86 -7.90 13.50
C ASP A 138 -4.53 -7.32 13.02
N ALA A 139 -4.17 -6.13 13.50
CA ALA A 139 -2.98 -5.43 13.08
C ALA A 139 -1.69 -6.16 13.50
N GLN A 140 -0.65 -5.98 12.68
CA GLN A 140 0.72 -6.43 12.96
C GLN A 140 1.71 -5.29 12.74
N PHE A 141 2.85 -5.41 13.38
CA PHE A 141 3.94 -4.45 13.23
C PHE A 141 4.69 -4.66 11.93
N PHE A 142 5.09 -3.54 11.34
CA PHE A 142 6.10 -3.48 10.30
C PHE A 142 7.07 -2.34 10.60
N GLY A 143 8.23 -2.32 9.96
CA GLY A 143 9.16 -1.23 10.15
C GLY A 143 10.45 -1.42 9.38
N GLY A 144 11.26 -0.38 9.35
CA GLY A 144 12.53 -0.40 8.64
C GLY A 144 13.50 0.63 9.18
N VAL A 145 14.75 0.44 8.82
CA VAL A 145 15.85 1.36 9.08
C VAL A 145 16.60 1.58 7.78
N GLU A 146 16.75 2.84 7.40
CA GLU A 146 17.59 3.23 6.28
C GLU A 146 18.82 3.96 6.81
N PHE A 147 20.00 3.57 6.31
CA PHE A 147 21.29 4.14 6.67
C PHE A 147 21.89 4.87 5.47
N HIS A 148 22.19 6.15 5.63
CA HIS A 148 22.77 7.02 4.61
C HIS A 148 24.23 7.34 4.90
N PRO A 149 25.19 6.48 4.54
CA PRO A 149 26.62 6.77 4.75
C PRO A 149 27.09 7.96 3.91
N THR A 150 26.45 8.23 2.80
CA THR A 150 26.69 9.39 1.93
C THR A 150 25.39 9.86 1.30
N PRO A 151 25.31 11.09 0.75
CA PRO A 151 24.10 11.58 0.05
C PRO A 151 23.70 10.77 -1.20
N LYS A 152 24.56 9.88 -1.68
CA LYS A 152 24.37 9.10 -2.91
C LYS A 152 24.21 7.60 -2.67
N LEU A 153 24.30 7.16 -1.43
CA LEU A 153 24.24 5.74 -1.08
C LEU A 153 23.39 5.56 0.16
N SER A 154 22.45 4.63 0.09
CA SER A 154 21.70 4.18 1.24
C SER A 154 21.65 2.65 1.32
N PHE A 155 21.52 2.15 2.54
CA PHE A 155 21.26 0.74 2.85
C PHE A 155 19.97 0.69 3.65
N MET A 156 19.03 -0.18 3.25
CA MET A 156 17.75 -0.33 3.92
C MET A 156 17.54 -1.77 4.38
N VAL A 157 17.07 -1.91 5.60
CA VAL A 157 16.57 -3.17 6.15
C VAL A 157 15.12 -2.95 6.55
N GLU A 158 14.24 -3.82 6.07
CA GLU A 158 12.81 -3.74 6.31
C GLU A 158 12.29 -5.07 6.85
N TYR A 159 11.40 -4.98 7.82
CA TYR A 159 10.54 -6.06 8.27
C TYR A 159 9.10 -5.73 7.94
N ASN A 160 8.43 -6.61 7.21
CA ASN A 160 7.00 -6.54 6.99
C ASN A 160 6.36 -7.93 7.16
N PRO A 161 5.13 -8.01 7.67
CA PRO A 161 4.42 -9.26 7.88
C PRO A 161 3.68 -9.78 6.64
N ILE A 162 3.90 -9.18 5.48
CA ILE A 162 3.17 -9.47 4.23
C ILE A 162 3.38 -10.93 3.82
N LYS A 163 2.28 -11.65 3.67
CA LYS A 163 2.28 -13.05 3.21
C LYS A 163 2.18 -13.07 1.68
N TYR A 164 3.30 -12.94 0.99
CA TYR A 164 3.36 -12.90 -0.47
C TYR A 164 2.79 -14.17 -1.13
N GLU A 165 2.91 -15.33 -0.49
CA GLU A 165 2.38 -16.60 -0.99
C GLU A 165 0.87 -16.61 -1.20
N ILE A 166 0.13 -15.93 -0.31
CA ILE A 166 -1.33 -15.82 -0.40
C ILE A 166 -1.75 -14.86 -1.51
N GLN A 167 -0.91 -13.88 -1.82
CA GLN A 167 -1.21 -12.88 -2.86
C GLN A 167 -0.97 -13.39 -4.27
N THR A 168 -0.08 -14.37 -4.44
CA THR A 168 0.20 -15.01 -5.73
C THR A 168 -0.72 -16.18 -6.06
N SER A 169 -1.34 -16.77 -5.05
CA SER A 169 -2.29 -17.90 -5.20
C SER A 169 -3.76 -17.45 -5.22
N GLY A 170 -4.03 -16.17 -5.23
CA GLY A 170 -5.39 -15.66 -5.37
C GLY A 170 -5.97 -16.17 -6.68
N GLU A 171 -6.76 -17.24 -6.62
CA GLU A 171 -7.66 -17.62 -7.68
C GLU A 171 -8.57 -16.42 -7.91
N VAL A 172 -8.33 -15.72 -8.99
CA VAL A 172 -9.23 -14.68 -9.46
C VAL A 172 -10.42 -15.45 -10.05
N HIS A 173 -11.46 -15.58 -9.25
CA HIS A 173 -12.75 -16.11 -9.70
C HIS A 173 -13.51 -15.09 -10.51
#